data_c68a88714c68582961fb821022bda513
#
_entry.id   c68a88714c68582961fb821022bda513
#
_cell.length_a   1.000
_cell.length_b   1.000
_cell.length_c   1.000
_cell.angle_alpha   90.00
_cell.angle_beta   90.00
_cell.angle_gamma   90.00
#
_symmetry.space_group_name_H-M   'P 1'
#
loop_
_entity.id
_entity.type
_entity.pdbx_description
1 polymer ?
#
loop_
_entity_poly.entity_id
_entity_poly.type
_entity_poly.pdbx_seq_one_letter_code
_entity_poly.pdbx_strand_id
1 'polypeptide(L)'
;MAQASGAMAGAELASGPALGPLGEVFPDVRRIAVLRGGGLGDLLFALPAIHALAATYPGARIVLLGSAEHAELLRDRPGPVHEVVVVAEQGRACGEVDRQLGRIDLGVQLHGGGAWSNPFLTSLRPRWTVGSRAAGAAPLSRMLPFRYYQHETLRALEVVGLAGAAPVLLEPRLESTPSDRSAADQALRGLRGPIAAIHPGARDPRRRWPPDRFAEIAAHCLDRDLAVVILGSQSDRDLVADLRSRIGARSPGAGIRQVRALVGAPLPALCGVLARSAIFVGNDSGPRHLARAFGTPTVGIFWIGNVINAGPLGRARDRVLMSWTTACPVCHRDCTDEELPRCPHDVSFVAGVRTADVRRDIDDLLEHR
;
A
#
# COMPACT_ATOMS: atom_id res chain seq x y z
N MET A 1 -16.49 -0.91 -64.08
CA MET A 1 -16.24 -1.64 -62.84
C MET A 1 -15.03 -0.96 -62.15
N ALA A 2 -15.28 -0.05 -61.25
CA ALA A 2 -14.27 0.68 -60.51
C ALA A 2 -14.18 0.11 -59.09
N GLN A 3 -13.03 -0.43 -58.73
CA GLN A 3 -12.73 -0.89 -57.38
C GLN A 3 -12.39 0.34 -56.51
N ALA A 4 -13.23 0.57 -55.50
CA ALA A 4 -12.94 1.54 -54.46
C ALA A 4 -11.96 0.91 -53.44
N SER A 5 -10.71 1.33 -53.54
CA SER A 5 -9.68 1.07 -52.49
C SER A 5 -9.90 2.05 -51.35
N GLY A 6 -10.57 1.60 -50.29
CA GLY A 6 -10.67 2.31 -49.03
C GLY A 6 -9.37 2.14 -48.22
N ALA A 7 -8.49 3.11 -48.28
CA ALA A 7 -7.37 3.19 -47.37
C ALA A 7 -7.92 3.49 -45.95
N MET A 8 -7.81 2.52 -45.05
CA MET A 8 -7.96 2.74 -43.62
C MET A 8 -6.81 3.63 -43.17
N ALA A 9 -7.11 4.89 -42.87
CA ALA A 9 -6.17 5.78 -42.24
C ALA A 9 -5.75 5.16 -40.89
N GLY A 10 -4.47 4.79 -40.78
CA GLY A 10 -3.87 4.36 -39.54
C GLY A 10 -4.02 5.47 -38.51
N ALA A 11 -4.75 5.19 -37.43
CA ALA A 11 -4.72 6.04 -36.27
C ALA A 11 -3.27 6.10 -35.79
N GLU A 12 -2.60 7.25 -35.94
CA GLU A 12 -1.35 7.52 -35.25
C GLU A 12 -1.62 7.33 -33.76
N LEU A 13 -1.05 6.26 -33.19
CA LEU A 13 -0.95 6.10 -31.75
C LEU A 13 -0.20 7.32 -31.24
N ALA A 14 -0.92 8.21 -30.56
CA ALA A 14 -0.34 9.38 -29.94
C ALA A 14 0.85 8.90 -29.10
N SER A 15 2.05 9.38 -29.42
CA SER A 15 3.32 9.05 -28.75
C SER A 15 3.45 9.77 -27.41
N GLY A 16 2.35 9.86 -26.65
CA GLY A 16 2.34 10.39 -25.29
C GLY A 16 2.84 9.35 -24.28
N PRO A 17 3.35 9.78 -23.12
CA PRO A 17 3.74 8.86 -22.06
C PRO A 17 2.53 8.01 -21.63
N ALA A 18 2.76 6.70 -21.39
CA ALA A 18 1.70 5.73 -21.01
C ALA A 18 0.95 6.12 -19.72
N LEU A 19 1.57 6.92 -18.85
CA LEU A 19 1.01 7.55 -17.65
C LEU A 19 1.26 9.06 -17.76
N GLY A 20 0.51 9.72 -18.63
CA GLY A 20 0.61 11.16 -18.82
C GLY A 20 -0.63 11.90 -18.38
N PRO A 21 -0.65 13.23 -18.48
CA PRO A 21 -1.87 13.97 -18.26
C PRO A 21 -2.95 13.49 -19.26
N LEU A 22 -4.13 13.16 -18.71
CA LEU A 22 -5.30 12.72 -19.47
C LEU A 22 -6.29 13.86 -19.71
N GLY A 23 -6.02 15.05 -19.18
CA GLY A 23 -6.81 16.25 -19.30
C GLY A 23 -5.98 17.50 -19.08
N GLU A 24 -6.58 18.64 -19.35
CA GLU A 24 -5.96 19.92 -19.10
C GLU A 24 -5.98 20.29 -17.61
N VAL A 25 -4.98 21.09 -17.19
CA VAL A 25 -4.89 21.67 -15.85
C VAL A 25 -6.10 22.58 -15.61
N PHE A 26 -6.72 22.49 -14.44
CA PHE A 26 -7.78 23.40 -14.03
C PHE A 26 -7.19 24.77 -13.64
N PRO A 27 -7.79 25.89 -14.06
CA PRO A 27 -7.28 27.20 -13.71
C PRO A 27 -7.55 27.57 -12.24
N ASP A 28 -6.68 28.42 -11.67
CA ASP A 28 -6.84 29.06 -10.36
C ASP A 28 -7.07 28.06 -9.18
N VAL A 29 -6.46 26.90 -9.21
CA VAL A 29 -6.54 25.91 -8.12
C VAL A 29 -5.57 26.34 -7.01
N ARG A 30 -6.12 26.67 -5.84
CA ARG A 30 -5.36 27.03 -4.63
C ARG A 30 -5.57 26.06 -3.47
N ARG A 31 -6.66 25.28 -3.48
CA ARG A 31 -6.94 24.26 -2.47
C ARG A 31 -7.45 22.99 -3.11
N ILE A 32 -6.75 21.90 -2.83
CA ILE A 32 -7.05 20.56 -3.32
C ILE A 32 -7.44 19.69 -2.13
N ALA A 33 -8.62 19.07 -2.17
CA ALA A 33 -9.04 18.05 -1.21
C ALA A 33 -8.91 16.68 -1.86
N VAL A 34 -8.06 15.81 -1.30
CA VAL A 34 -7.84 14.44 -1.78
C VAL A 34 -8.52 13.48 -0.82
N LEU A 35 -9.51 12.74 -1.29
CA LEU A 35 -10.19 11.72 -0.51
C LEU A 35 -9.52 10.35 -0.70
N ARG A 36 -8.93 9.81 0.37
CA ARG A 36 -8.41 8.45 0.44
C ARG A 36 -8.66 7.86 1.82
N GLY A 37 -9.61 6.95 1.91
CA GLY A 37 -9.85 6.13 3.10
C GLY A 37 -9.02 4.84 3.07
N GLY A 38 -9.34 3.92 3.97
CA GLY A 38 -8.66 2.64 4.11
C GLY A 38 -7.47 2.70 5.08
N GLY A 39 -6.60 1.70 5.05
CA GLY A 39 -5.44 1.60 5.92
C GLY A 39 -4.19 2.31 5.39
N LEU A 40 -3.07 2.14 6.10
CA LEU A 40 -1.78 2.77 5.73
C LEU A 40 -1.32 2.40 4.32
N GLY A 41 -1.48 1.12 3.91
CA GLY A 41 -1.15 0.68 2.55
C GLY A 41 -1.90 1.44 1.47
N ASP A 42 -3.18 1.72 1.72
CA ASP A 42 -4.04 2.48 0.81
C ASP A 42 -3.55 3.91 0.60
N LEU A 43 -3.12 4.57 1.67
CA LEU A 43 -2.50 5.89 1.60
C LEU A 43 -1.19 5.85 0.80
N LEU A 44 -0.33 4.86 1.06
CA LEU A 44 0.96 4.75 0.39
C LEU A 44 0.81 4.61 -1.12
N PHE A 45 -0.19 3.89 -1.61
CA PHE A 45 -0.50 3.83 -3.04
C PHE A 45 -0.98 5.16 -3.63
N ALA A 46 -1.58 6.03 -2.82
CA ALA A 46 -2.06 7.34 -3.26
C ALA A 46 -0.97 8.43 -3.23
N LEU A 47 0.10 8.27 -2.44
CA LEU A 47 1.15 9.28 -2.30
C LEU A 47 1.78 9.70 -3.65
N PRO A 48 2.12 8.80 -4.58
CA PRO A 48 2.62 9.20 -5.89
C PRO A 48 1.68 10.15 -6.65
N ALA A 49 0.38 9.90 -6.60
CA ALA A 49 -0.62 10.79 -7.20
C ALA A 49 -0.70 12.15 -6.49
N ILE A 50 -0.56 12.18 -5.17
CA ILE A 50 -0.54 13.43 -4.40
C ILE A 50 0.73 14.24 -4.74
N HIS A 51 1.88 13.59 -4.92
CA HIS A 51 3.10 14.25 -5.41
C HIS A 51 2.92 14.83 -6.81
N ALA A 52 2.25 14.11 -7.71
CA ALA A 52 1.95 14.60 -9.05
C ALA A 52 1.06 15.85 -9.02
N LEU A 53 0.03 15.88 -8.14
CA LEU A 53 -0.80 17.07 -7.92
C LEU A 53 0.02 18.24 -7.39
N ALA A 54 0.90 18.01 -6.41
CA ALA A 54 1.74 19.07 -5.85
C ALA A 54 2.68 19.67 -6.89
N ALA A 55 3.25 18.85 -7.77
CA ALA A 55 4.11 19.32 -8.86
C ALA A 55 3.33 20.11 -9.92
N THR A 56 2.08 19.71 -10.21
CA THR A 56 1.24 20.37 -11.22
C THR A 56 0.61 21.67 -10.69
N TYR A 57 0.33 21.73 -9.39
CA TYR A 57 -0.29 22.87 -8.72
C TYR A 57 0.59 23.40 -7.57
N PRO A 58 1.78 23.96 -7.85
CA PRO A 58 2.80 24.26 -6.83
C PRO A 58 2.35 25.31 -5.80
N GLY A 59 1.37 26.12 -6.13
CA GLY A 59 0.77 27.09 -5.20
C GLY A 59 -0.45 26.60 -4.44
N ALA A 60 -0.88 25.35 -4.65
CA ALA A 60 -2.08 24.82 -4.03
C ALA A 60 -1.78 24.15 -2.68
N ARG A 61 -2.64 24.43 -1.69
CA ARG A 61 -2.66 23.69 -0.42
C ARG A 61 -3.38 22.35 -0.60
N ILE A 62 -2.69 21.26 -0.36
CA ILE A 62 -3.25 19.91 -0.45
C ILE A 62 -3.71 19.44 0.94
N VAL A 63 -4.98 19.10 1.05
CA VAL A 63 -5.61 18.54 2.26
C VAL A 63 -6.02 17.11 1.97
N LEU A 64 -5.55 16.17 2.78
CA LEU A 64 -5.96 14.77 2.71
C LEU A 64 -7.19 14.53 3.60
N LEU A 65 -8.26 14.04 3.01
CA LEU A 65 -9.43 13.51 3.72
C LEU A 65 -9.17 12.02 3.95
N GLY A 66 -8.78 11.65 5.17
CA GLY A 66 -8.25 10.32 5.45
C GLY A 66 -8.64 9.79 6.83
N SER A 67 -7.93 8.77 7.29
CA SER A 67 -8.12 8.16 8.61
C SER A 67 -7.23 8.79 9.69
N ALA A 68 -7.50 8.47 10.96
CA ALA A 68 -6.63 8.87 12.08
C ALA A 68 -5.20 8.30 11.94
N GLU A 69 -5.07 7.07 11.40
CA GLU A 69 -3.76 6.45 11.13
C GLU A 69 -2.99 7.22 10.05
N HIS A 70 -3.69 7.79 9.05
CA HIS A 70 -3.06 8.65 8.03
C HIS A 70 -2.54 9.95 8.65
N ALA A 71 -3.31 10.56 9.55
CA ALA A 71 -2.89 11.76 10.28
C ALA A 71 -1.68 11.47 11.17
N GLU A 72 -1.65 10.33 11.85
CA GLU A 72 -0.52 9.92 12.67
C GLU A 72 0.74 9.65 11.81
N LEU A 73 0.61 8.92 10.69
CA LEU A 73 1.73 8.64 9.80
C LEU A 73 2.36 9.90 9.22
N LEU A 74 1.54 10.85 8.79
CA LEU A 74 2.02 12.06 8.10
C LEU A 74 2.41 13.19 9.06
N ARG A 75 2.17 13.05 10.37
CA ARG A 75 2.56 14.06 11.36
C ARG A 75 4.06 14.29 11.36
N ASP A 76 4.48 15.56 11.27
CA ASP A 76 5.88 15.99 11.28
C ASP A 76 6.75 15.29 10.20
N ARG A 77 6.12 14.74 9.18
CA ARG A 77 6.79 14.06 8.07
C ARG A 77 6.81 14.95 6.83
N PRO A 78 7.99 15.15 6.21
CA PRO A 78 8.08 15.91 4.95
C PRO A 78 7.22 15.28 3.86
N GLY A 79 6.54 16.10 3.08
CA GLY A 79 5.74 15.63 1.97
C GLY A 79 4.77 16.68 1.42
N PRO A 80 4.01 16.32 0.39
CA PRO A 80 3.12 17.26 -0.30
C PRO A 80 1.79 17.51 0.43
N VAL A 81 1.46 16.73 1.47
CA VAL A 81 0.23 16.88 2.24
C VAL A 81 0.43 17.93 3.32
N HIS A 82 -0.34 19.01 3.27
CA HIS A 82 -0.25 20.11 4.23
C HIS A 82 -1.08 19.88 5.49
N GLU A 83 -2.15 19.12 5.36
CA GLU A 83 -3.10 18.88 6.44
C GLU A 83 -3.84 17.57 6.20
N VAL A 84 -4.13 16.84 7.27
CA VAL A 84 -5.01 15.66 7.23
C VAL A 84 -6.26 15.97 8.04
N VAL A 85 -7.41 15.93 7.38
CA VAL A 85 -8.72 16.00 8.01
C VAL A 85 -9.25 14.58 8.15
N VAL A 86 -9.48 14.16 9.38
CA VAL A 86 -9.98 12.82 9.66
C VAL A 86 -11.47 12.76 9.31
N VAL A 87 -11.80 11.85 8.38
CA VAL A 87 -13.18 11.57 7.99
C VAL A 87 -13.59 10.20 8.52
N ALA A 88 -14.81 10.12 9.07
CA ALA A 88 -15.36 8.85 9.51
C ALA A 88 -15.56 7.91 8.31
N GLU A 89 -15.50 6.60 8.57
CA GLU A 89 -15.83 5.59 7.55
C GLU A 89 -17.20 5.89 6.93
N GLN A 90 -17.28 5.82 5.60
CA GLN A 90 -18.47 6.11 4.80
C GLN A 90 -18.98 7.57 4.87
N GLY A 91 -18.11 8.54 5.22
CA GLY A 91 -18.44 9.97 5.03
C GLY A 91 -19.47 10.56 5.99
N ARG A 92 -19.71 9.97 7.16
CA ARG A 92 -20.73 10.39 8.11
C ARG A 92 -20.34 11.60 8.97
N ALA A 93 -19.88 12.70 8.44
CA ALA A 93 -19.77 13.96 9.17
C ALA A 93 -19.47 15.16 8.25
N CYS A 94 -20.27 15.39 7.23
CA CYS A 94 -20.03 16.49 6.26
C CYS A 94 -19.98 17.89 6.90
N GLY A 95 -20.78 18.19 7.91
CA GLY A 95 -20.91 19.56 8.40
C GLY A 95 -19.70 20.11 9.17
N GLU A 96 -18.94 19.28 9.86
CA GLU A 96 -17.73 19.68 10.58
C GLU A 96 -16.53 19.73 9.63
N VAL A 97 -16.44 18.77 8.74
CA VAL A 97 -15.43 18.70 7.68
C VAL A 97 -15.53 19.91 6.74
N ASP A 98 -16.73 20.29 6.31
CA ASP A 98 -16.98 21.44 5.43
C ASP A 98 -16.50 22.76 6.07
N ARG A 99 -16.77 22.95 7.38
CA ARG A 99 -16.29 24.13 8.11
C ARG A 99 -14.77 24.21 8.24
N GLN A 100 -14.11 23.08 8.42
CA GLN A 100 -12.66 23.01 8.55
C GLN A 100 -11.95 23.22 7.20
N LEU A 101 -12.53 22.71 6.12
CA LEU A 101 -11.92 22.77 4.79
C LEU A 101 -12.02 24.15 4.12
N GLY A 102 -13.12 24.91 4.38
CA GLY A 102 -13.41 26.12 3.62
C GLY A 102 -13.61 25.82 2.12
N ARG A 103 -13.39 26.82 1.25
CA ARG A 103 -13.59 26.67 -0.19
C ARG A 103 -12.57 25.69 -0.80
N ILE A 104 -13.05 24.67 -1.49
CA ILE A 104 -12.26 23.68 -2.26
C ILE A 104 -12.35 24.03 -3.74
N ASP A 105 -11.19 24.16 -4.42
CA ASP A 105 -11.16 24.37 -5.86
C ASP A 105 -11.18 23.05 -6.61
N LEU A 106 -10.40 22.02 -6.15
CA LEU A 106 -10.35 20.71 -6.78
C LEU A 106 -10.56 19.60 -5.74
N GLY A 107 -11.57 18.79 -5.95
CA GLY A 107 -11.81 17.55 -5.21
C GLY A 107 -11.30 16.34 -5.99
N VAL A 108 -10.46 15.53 -5.36
CA VAL A 108 -9.86 14.33 -5.97
C VAL A 108 -10.28 13.09 -5.19
N GLN A 109 -10.96 12.17 -5.86
CA GLN A 109 -11.42 10.92 -5.28
C GLN A 109 -10.48 9.79 -5.67
N LEU A 110 -9.73 9.25 -4.70
CA LEU A 110 -8.80 8.13 -4.84
C LEU A 110 -9.25 6.86 -4.09
N HIS A 111 -10.52 6.80 -3.64
CA HIS A 111 -11.04 5.72 -2.81
C HIS A 111 -12.07 4.85 -3.54
N GLY A 112 -11.63 3.72 -4.10
CA GLY A 112 -12.48 2.73 -4.74
C GLY A 112 -13.31 3.25 -5.93
N GLY A 113 -14.43 2.60 -6.21
CA GLY A 113 -15.28 2.87 -7.37
C GLY A 113 -16.28 4.03 -7.21
N GLY A 114 -16.29 4.77 -6.10
CA GLY A 114 -17.07 5.99 -5.97
C GLY A 114 -18.48 5.83 -5.38
N ALA A 115 -18.90 4.64 -4.96
CA ALA A 115 -20.27 4.41 -4.47
C ALA A 115 -20.67 5.37 -3.33
N TRP A 116 -19.84 5.49 -2.28
CA TRP A 116 -20.05 6.46 -1.20
C TRP A 116 -19.14 7.69 -1.32
N SER A 117 -17.93 7.49 -1.89
CA SER A 117 -16.89 8.52 -1.90
C SER A 117 -17.18 9.64 -2.91
N ASN A 118 -17.84 9.37 -4.05
CA ASN A 118 -18.24 10.42 -4.98
C ASN A 118 -19.34 11.34 -4.39
N PRO A 119 -20.47 10.81 -3.84
CA PRO A 119 -21.45 11.64 -3.16
C PRO A 119 -20.87 12.44 -1.98
N PHE A 120 -19.99 11.82 -1.19
CA PHE A 120 -19.33 12.52 -0.09
C PHE A 120 -18.48 13.68 -0.61
N LEU A 121 -17.61 13.43 -1.61
CA LEU A 121 -16.76 14.48 -2.16
C LEU A 121 -17.58 15.63 -2.76
N THR A 122 -18.64 15.34 -3.51
CA THR A 122 -19.51 16.37 -4.12
C THR A 122 -20.29 17.16 -3.07
N SER A 123 -20.63 16.57 -1.92
CA SER A 123 -21.30 17.29 -0.82
C SER A 123 -20.45 18.41 -0.22
N LEU A 124 -19.13 18.35 -0.36
CA LEU A 124 -18.18 19.39 0.03
C LEU A 124 -18.10 20.55 -0.99
N ARG A 125 -18.88 20.49 -2.08
CA ARG A 125 -19.05 21.53 -3.10
C ARG A 125 -17.74 22.06 -3.72
N PRO A 126 -16.78 21.18 -4.09
CA PRO A 126 -15.60 21.63 -4.80
C PRO A 126 -15.98 22.21 -6.17
N ARG A 127 -15.19 23.17 -6.68
CA ARG A 127 -15.42 23.79 -8.00
C ARG A 127 -15.29 22.75 -9.12
N TRP A 128 -14.31 21.83 -9.01
CA TRP A 128 -14.10 20.71 -9.94
C TRP A 128 -13.87 19.42 -9.16
N THR A 129 -14.20 18.30 -9.79
CA THR A 129 -14.00 16.97 -9.19
C THR A 129 -13.41 16.00 -10.21
N VAL A 130 -12.45 15.18 -9.77
CA VAL A 130 -11.89 14.08 -10.56
C VAL A 130 -11.88 12.79 -9.74
N GLY A 131 -12.06 11.63 -10.41
CA GLY A 131 -12.06 10.36 -9.72
C GLY A 131 -12.40 9.16 -10.58
N SER A 132 -12.54 8.00 -9.94
CA SER A 132 -13.03 6.76 -10.56
C SER A 132 -14.54 6.64 -10.38
N ARG A 133 -15.19 5.92 -11.33
CA ARG A 133 -16.62 5.65 -11.30
C ARG A 133 -16.92 4.18 -11.63
N ALA A 134 -17.44 3.45 -10.67
CA ALA A 134 -18.10 2.16 -10.90
C ALA A 134 -19.54 2.35 -11.38
N ALA A 135 -20.16 1.28 -11.85
CA ALA A 135 -21.59 1.29 -12.23
C ALA A 135 -22.45 1.78 -11.06
N GLY A 136 -23.39 2.68 -11.34
CA GLY A 136 -24.30 3.28 -10.34
C GLY A 136 -23.70 4.36 -9.43
N ALA A 137 -22.38 4.61 -9.44
CA ALA A 137 -21.79 5.68 -8.65
C ALA A 137 -22.14 7.08 -9.22
N ALA A 138 -22.20 8.10 -8.35
CA ALA A 138 -22.46 9.47 -8.74
C ALA A 138 -21.39 10.02 -9.70
N PRO A 139 -21.73 10.86 -10.68
CA PRO A 139 -20.80 11.45 -11.62
C PRO A 139 -19.91 12.51 -10.94
N LEU A 140 -18.72 12.71 -11.50
CA LEU A 140 -17.77 13.79 -11.18
C LEU A 140 -17.53 14.65 -12.44
N SER A 141 -16.82 15.79 -12.30
CA SER A 141 -16.52 16.67 -13.44
C SER A 141 -15.72 15.95 -14.53
N ARG A 142 -14.71 15.19 -14.15
CA ARG A 142 -13.98 14.27 -15.02
C ARG A 142 -13.76 12.95 -14.29
N MET A 143 -13.91 11.82 -14.99
CA MET A 143 -13.86 10.51 -14.36
C MET A 143 -13.37 9.43 -15.31
N LEU A 144 -12.79 8.37 -14.73
CA LEU A 144 -12.41 7.13 -15.40
C LEU A 144 -13.32 6.00 -14.93
N PRO A 145 -13.59 5.01 -15.77
CA PRO A 145 -14.23 3.77 -15.33
C PRO A 145 -13.38 3.11 -14.23
N PHE A 146 -14.01 2.70 -13.13
CA PHE A 146 -13.33 1.90 -12.13
C PHE A 146 -13.06 0.49 -12.67
N ARG A 147 -11.83 -0.01 -12.47
CA ARG A 147 -11.43 -1.39 -12.75
C ARG A 147 -10.82 -1.98 -11.49
N TYR A 148 -11.30 -3.14 -11.07
CA TYR A 148 -10.80 -3.79 -9.86
C TYR A 148 -9.36 -4.26 -10.05
N TYR A 149 -9.10 -5.06 -11.09
CA TYR A 149 -7.75 -5.55 -11.42
C TYR A 149 -6.93 -4.49 -12.16
N GLN A 150 -6.48 -3.52 -11.38
CA GLN A 150 -5.55 -2.47 -11.79
C GLN A 150 -4.68 -2.10 -10.58
N HIS A 151 -3.38 -1.90 -10.80
CA HIS A 151 -2.48 -1.51 -9.72
C HIS A 151 -2.94 -0.18 -9.08
N GLU A 152 -3.06 -0.17 -7.75
CA GLU A 152 -3.62 0.97 -7.00
C GLU A 152 -2.91 2.29 -7.27
N THR A 153 -1.56 2.28 -7.36
CA THR A 153 -0.79 3.49 -7.69
C THR A 153 -1.07 3.98 -9.11
N LEU A 154 -1.14 3.06 -10.09
CA LEU A 154 -1.40 3.43 -11.49
C LEU A 154 -2.80 4.02 -11.63
N ARG A 155 -3.80 3.41 -10.99
CA ARG A 155 -5.16 3.95 -10.93
C ARG A 155 -5.19 5.35 -10.33
N ALA A 156 -4.48 5.57 -9.22
CA ALA A 156 -4.42 6.88 -8.58
C ALA A 156 -3.75 7.93 -9.48
N LEU A 157 -2.69 7.56 -10.19
CA LEU A 157 -1.99 8.43 -11.15
C LEU A 157 -2.87 8.77 -12.36
N GLU A 158 -3.62 7.82 -12.91
CA GLU A 158 -4.58 8.08 -13.99
C GLU A 158 -5.68 9.04 -13.55
N VAL A 159 -6.20 8.88 -12.33
CA VAL A 159 -7.22 9.81 -11.79
C VAL A 159 -6.69 11.24 -11.72
N VAL A 160 -5.49 11.45 -11.18
CA VAL A 160 -4.94 12.81 -11.13
C VAL A 160 -4.49 13.33 -12.51
N GLY A 161 -4.21 12.41 -13.43
CA GLY A 161 -4.01 12.73 -14.86
C GLY A 161 -5.19 13.47 -15.48
N LEU A 162 -6.43 13.20 -15.04
CA LEU A 162 -7.63 13.95 -15.44
C LEU A 162 -7.56 15.44 -15.04
N ALA A 163 -6.78 15.78 -14.03
CA ALA A 163 -6.52 17.16 -13.62
C ALA A 163 -5.21 17.72 -14.21
N GLY A 164 -4.69 17.11 -15.26
CA GLY A 164 -3.46 17.54 -15.93
C GLY A 164 -2.17 17.13 -15.23
N ALA A 165 -2.22 16.34 -14.17
CA ALA A 165 -1.05 15.96 -13.42
C ALA A 165 -0.28 14.82 -14.09
N ALA A 166 1.02 15.03 -14.32
CA ALA A 166 1.95 14.00 -14.79
C ALA A 166 2.64 13.31 -13.61
N PRO A 167 2.93 11.99 -13.68
CA PRO A 167 3.69 11.30 -12.65
C PRO A 167 5.08 11.91 -12.45
N VAL A 168 5.48 12.14 -11.21
CA VAL A 168 6.83 12.55 -10.83
C VAL A 168 7.59 11.46 -10.10
N LEU A 169 6.87 10.51 -9.52
CA LEU A 169 7.38 9.26 -8.95
C LEU A 169 6.30 8.18 -9.04
N LEU A 170 6.72 6.92 -9.05
CA LEU A 170 5.82 5.75 -9.14
C LEU A 170 5.71 4.99 -7.82
N GLU A 171 6.66 5.17 -6.92
CA GLU A 171 6.70 4.47 -5.64
C GLU A 171 6.64 5.47 -4.48
N PRO A 172 5.91 5.16 -3.41
CA PRO A 172 5.86 6.03 -2.24
C PRO A 172 7.23 6.12 -1.59
N ARG A 173 7.59 7.31 -1.11
CA ARG A 173 8.80 7.54 -0.31
C ARG A 173 8.43 8.26 0.97
N LEU A 174 8.94 7.75 2.08
CA LEU A 174 8.79 8.35 3.40
C LEU A 174 10.16 8.54 4.04
N GLU A 175 10.33 9.64 4.75
CA GLU A 175 11.50 9.90 5.58
C GLU A 175 11.21 9.60 7.04
N SER A 176 12.18 9.06 7.78
CA SER A 176 12.02 8.82 9.21
C SER A 176 12.06 10.14 9.99
N THR A 177 11.07 10.32 10.86
CA THR A 177 11.03 11.45 11.79
C THR A 177 11.98 11.24 12.98
N PRO A 178 12.32 12.28 13.77
CA PRO A 178 13.02 12.11 15.05
C PRO A 178 12.29 11.17 16.01
N SER A 179 10.95 11.22 16.04
CA SER A 179 10.12 10.33 16.85
C SER A 179 10.27 8.87 16.43
N ASP A 180 10.27 8.58 15.11
CA ASP A 180 10.49 7.22 14.60
C ASP A 180 11.85 6.67 15.03
N ARG A 181 12.90 7.49 14.89
CA ARG A 181 14.26 7.08 15.26
C ARG A 181 14.39 6.77 16.75
N SER A 182 13.87 7.66 17.61
CA SER A 182 13.88 7.46 19.06
C SER A 182 13.09 6.22 19.49
N ALA A 183 11.91 6.01 18.90
CA ALA A 183 11.09 4.84 19.18
C ALA A 183 11.77 3.53 18.72
N ALA A 184 12.46 3.56 17.57
CA ALA A 184 13.25 2.41 17.11
C ALA A 184 14.43 2.10 18.04
N ASP A 185 15.14 3.12 18.55
CA ASP A 185 16.24 2.92 19.52
C ASP A 185 15.75 2.18 20.77
N GLN A 186 14.57 2.51 21.25
CA GLN A 186 13.95 1.83 22.39
C GLN A 186 13.52 0.39 22.01
N ALA A 187 12.84 0.22 20.89
CA ALA A 187 12.32 -1.07 20.43
C ALA A 187 13.43 -2.08 20.13
N LEU A 188 14.57 -1.63 19.61
CA LEU A 188 15.70 -2.47 19.19
C LEU A 188 16.80 -2.64 20.25
N ARG A 189 16.63 -2.03 21.44
CA ARG A 189 17.65 -2.07 22.50
C ARG A 189 18.05 -3.50 22.87
N GLY A 190 19.35 -3.78 22.83
CA GLY A 190 19.91 -5.10 23.15
C GLY A 190 19.94 -6.11 22.01
N LEU A 191 19.34 -5.81 20.86
CA LEU A 191 19.58 -6.56 19.63
C LEU A 191 20.90 -6.14 18.99
N ARG A 192 21.58 -7.07 18.35
CA ARG A 192 22.89 -6.86 17.69
C ARG A 192 22.79 -7.22 16.20
N GLY A 193 23.59 -6.56 15.39
CA GLY A 193 23.63 -6.81 13.93
C GLY A 193 22.49 -6.15 13.16
N PRO A 194 22.41 -6.42 11.86
CA PRO A 194 21.33 -5.96 10.99
C PRO A 194 19.98 -6.60 11.41
N ILE A 195 18.88 -5.93 11.09
CA ILE A 195 17.54 -6.36 11.49
C ILE A 195 16.80 -7.01 10.31
N ALA A 196 16.27 -8.20 10.53
CA ALA A 196 15.24 -8.80 9.69
C ALA A 196 13.86 -8.55 10.34
N ALA A 197 13.01 -7.73 9.72
CA ALA A 197 11.64 -7.53 10.15
C ALA A 197 10.74 -8.60 9.52
N ILE A 198 9.97 -9.32 10.32
CA ILE A 198 9.07 -10.39 9.85
C ILE A 198 7.64 -10.04 10.25
N HIS A 199 6.71 -10.03 9.30
CA HIS A 199 5.28 -9.82 9.58
C HIS A 199 4.45 -11.00 9.07
N PRO A 200 4.00 -11.91 9.98
CA PRO A 200 3.24 -13.10 9.62
C PRO A 200 1.73 -12.82 9.41
N GLY A 201 1.27 -11.63 9.82
CA GLY A 201 -0.14 -11.24 9.76
C GLY A 201 -0.60 -10.83 8.36
N ALA A 202 -1.90 -10.89 8.14
CA ALA A 202 -2.63 -10.24 7.05
C ALA A 202 -4.10 -10.09 7.50
N ARG A 203 -4.80 -9.05 7.03
CA ARG A 203 -6.23 -8.83 7.37
C ARG A 203 -7.09 -10.02 6.93
N ASP A 204 -6.88 -10.53 5.71
CA ASP A 204 -7.54 -11.73 5.21
C ASP A 204 -6.70 -12.98 5.55
N PRO A 205 -7.23 -13.94 6.36
CA PRO A 205 -6.50 -15.15 6.72
C PRO A 205 -6.02 -15.97 5.53
N ARG A 206 -6.71 -15.93 4.39
CA ARG A 206 -6.33 -16.62 3.16
C ARG A 206 -4.97 -16.18 2.62
N ARG A 207 -4.52 -14.97 2.95
CA ARG A 207 -3.23 -14.38 2.56
C ARG A 207 -2.11 -14.65 3.57
N ARG A 208 -2.36 -15.40 4.65
CA ARG A 208 -1.37 -15.72 5.66
C ARG A 208 -0.56 -16.96 5.27
N TRP A 209 0.73 -16.78 5.13
CA TRP A 209 1.66 -17.90 4.96
C TRP A 209 1.81 -18.66 6.28
N PRO A 210 1.98 -20.01 6.26
CA PRO A 210 2.01 -20.82 7.48
C PRO A 210 3.10 -20.37 8.48
N PRO A 211 2.81 -20.29 9.78
CA PRO A 211 3.76 -19.86 10.82
C PRO A 211 5.05 -20.69 10.87
N ASP A 212 4.97 -22.01 10.64
CA ASP A 212 6.16 -22.89 10.60
C ASP A 212 7.17 -22.43 9.55
N ARG A 213 6.69 -21.95 8.42
CA ARG A 213 7.55 -21.46 7.32
C ARG A 213 8.19 -20.13 7.68
N PHE A 214 7.46 -19.23 8.35
CA PHE A 214 8.06 -18.01 8.90
C PHE A 214 9.11 -18.33 9.97
N ALA A 215 8.89 -19.35 10.80
CA ALA A 215 9.88 -19.79 11.79
C ALA A 215 11.17 -20.32 11.15
N GLU A 216 11.05 -21.03 10.03
CA GLU A 216 12.18 -21.50 9.21
C GLU A 216 12.97 -20.32 8.60
N ILE A 217 12.25 -19.28 8.12
CA ILE A 217 12.90 -18.06 7.60
C ILE A 217 13.57 -17.27 8.72
N ALA A 218 12.94 -17.17 9.89
CA ALA A 218 13.55 -16.49 11.03
C ALA A 218 14.85 -17.18 11.48
N ALA A 219 14.87 -18.52 11.51
CA ALA A 219 16.09 -19.28 11.79
C ALA A 219 17.18 -19.01 10.74
N HIS A 220 16.82 -19.00 9.46
CA HIS A 220 17.75 -18.66 8.37
C HIS A 220 18.34 -17.24 8.53
N CYS A 221 17.53 -16.25 8.95
CA CYS A 221 18.03 -14.90 9.23
C CYS A 221 18.99 -14.89 10.42
N LEU A 222 18.69 -15.64 11.49
CA LEU A 222 19.56 -15.76 12.67
C LEU A 222 20.91 -16.43 12.31
N ASP A 223 20.90 -17.45 11.45
CA ASP A 223 22.11 -18.13 10.94
C ASP A 223 22.97 -17.20 10.06
N ARG A 224 22.40 -16.08 9.61
CA ARG A 224 23.08 -15.00 8.86
C ARG A 224 23.45 -13.80 9.73
N ASP A 225 23.50 -13.97 11.06
CA ASP A 225 23.79 -12.93 12.05
C ASP A 225 22.82 -11.72 12.04
N LEU A 226 21.61 -11.88 11.49
CA LEU A 226 20.57 -10.86 11.63
C LEU A 226 19.79 -11.07 12.94
N ALA A 227 19.48 -9.98 13.62
CA ALA A 227 18.45 -10.01 14.65
C ALA A 227 17.05 -10.01 14.01
N VAL A 228 16.12 -10.74 14.60
CA VAL A 228 14.77 -10.89 14.08
C VAL A 228 13.77 -10.07 14.88
N VAL A 229 12.99 -9.22 14.22
CA VAL A 229 11.87 -8.50 14.83
C VAL A 229 10.57 -8.96 14.21
N ILE A 230 9.73 -9.63 15.02
CA ILE A 230 8.41 -10.09 14.60
C ILE A 230 7.42 -8.97 14.86
N LEU A 231 6.79 -8.49 13.81
CA LEU A 231 5.79 -7.42 13.84
C LEU A 231 4.37 -8.01 13.84
N GLY A 232 3.47 -7.39 14.59
CA GLY A 232 2.05 -7.74 14.59
C GLY A 232 1.18 -6.65 15.19
N SER A 233 -0.09 -6.59 14.76
CA SER A 233 -1.13 -5.80 15.41
C SER A 233 -1.57 -6.47 16.72
N GLN A 234 -2.44 -5.82 17.49
CA GLN A 234 -3.03 -6.44 18.68
C GLN A 234 -3.81 -7.73 18.35
N SER A 235 -4.44 -7.78 17.18
CA SER A 235 -5.16 -8.97 16.71
C SER A 235 -4.22 -10.12 16.28
N ASP A 236 -2.94 -9.84 16.06
CA ASP A 236 -1.94 -10.87 15.70
C ASP A 236 -1.17 -11.41 16.91
N ARG A 237 -1.56 -11.04 18.16
CA ARG A 237 -0.85 -11.41 19.39
C ARG A 237 -0.55 -12.90 19.48
N ASP A 238 -1.57 -13.74 19.30
CA ASP A 238 -1.44 -15.19 19.44
C ASP A 238 -0.60 -15.78 18.31
N LEU A 239 -0.77 -15.28 17.10
CA LEU A 239 0.04 -15.66 15.93
C LEU A 239 1.52 -15.32 16.14
N VAL A 240 1.84 -14.14 16.69
CA VAL A 240 3.20 -13.72 16.97
C VAL A 240 3.80 -14.54 18.12
N ALA A 241 3.02 -14.85 19.15
CA ALA A 241 3.47 -15.69 20.26
C ALA A 241 3.78 -17.13 19.82
N ASP A 242 2.91 -17.73 19.00
CA ASP A 242 3.12 -19.05 18.39
C ASP A 242 4.38 -19.03 17.51
N LEU A 243 4.53 -18.05 16.64
CA LEU A 243 5.71 -17.93 15.79
C LEU A 243 7.00 -17.81 16.62
N ARG A 244 7.01 -16.98 17.67
CA ARG A 244 8.16 -16.83 18.55
C ARG A 244 8.54 -18.14 19.27
N SER A 245 7.54 -18.91 19.69
CA SER A 245 7.75 -20.24 20.30
C SER A 245 8.40 -21.21 19.32
N ARG A 246 7.92 -21.27 18.07
CA ARG A 246 8.48 -22.11 17.00
C ARG A 246 9.92 -21.73 16.64
N ILE A 247 10.24 -20.41 16.63
CA ILE A 247 11.61 -19.93 16.43
C ILE A 247 12.50 -20.40 17.58
N GLY A 248 12.03 -20.28 18.84
CA GLY A 248 12.78 -20.73 20.03
C GLY A 248 13.10 -22.22 20.00
N ALA A 249 12.19 -23.06 19.49
CA ALA A 249 12.43 -24.48 19.31
C ALA A 249 13.49 -24.79 18.22
N ARG A 250 13.60 -23.94 17.18
CA ARG A 250 14.56 -24.10 16.06
C ARG A 250 15.94 -23.49 16.38
N SER A 251 15.98 -22.40 17.11
CA SER A 251 17.19 -21.63 17.41
C SER A 251 17.30 -21.32 18.91
N PRO A 252 17.57 -22.33 19.75
CA PRO A 252 17.64 -22.18 21.19
C PRO A 252 18.88 -21.36 21.63
N GLY A 253 18.91 -20.97 22.90
CA GLY A 253 20.08 -20.34 23.52
C GLY A 253 20.34 -18.90 23.03
N ALA A 254 21.43 -18.66 22.36
CA ALA A 254 21.82 -17.32 21.91
C ALA A 254 20.89 -16.78 20.83
N GLY A 255 20.40 -17.63 19.92
CA GLY A 255 19.54 -17.24 18.81
C GLY A 255 18.24 -16.59 19.27
N ILE A 256 17.52 -17.20 20.19
CA ILE A 256 16.24 -16.64 20.68
C ILE A 256 16.39 -15.30 21.40
N ARG A 257 17.57 -14.98 21.95
CA ARG A 257 17.87 -13.66 22.56
C ARG A 257 17.95 -12.54 21.50
N GLN A 258 18.21 -12.89 20.25
CA GLN A 258 18.18 -11.97 19.10
C GLN A 258 16.81 -11.88 18.43
N VAL A 259 15.76 -12.43 19.07
CA VAL A 259 14.38 -12.37 18.57
C VAL A 259 13.54 -11.45 19.46
N ARG A 260 12.92 -10.44 18.85
CA ARG A 260 12.01 -9.50 19.52
C ARG A 260 10.61 -9.57 18.86
N ALA A 261 9.58 -9.63 19.68
CA ALA A 261 8.19 -9.46 19.26
C ALA A 261 7.72 -8.03 19.55
N LEU A 262 7.17 -7.36 18.54
CA LEU A 262 6.54 -6.04 18.64
C LEU A 262 5.08 -6.17 18.23
N VAL A 263 4.20 -6.32 19.22
CA VAL A 263 2.74 -6.48 19.03
C VAL A 263 2.05 -5.21 19.45
N GLY A 264 1.25 -4.62 18.53
CA GLY A 264 0.54 -3.37 18.79
C GLY A 264 1.46 -2.20 19.12
N ALA A 265 2.68 -2.21 18.58
CA ALA A 265 3.61 -1.12 18.77
C ALA A 265 3.06 0.21 18.22
N PRO A 266 3.35 1.36 18.85
CA PRO A 266 3.00 2.67 18.31
C PRO A 266 3.57 2.85 16.90
N LEU A 267 2.85 3.60 16.06
CA LEU A 267 3.24 3.80 14.65
C LEU A 267 4.67 4.34 14.48
N PRO A 268 5.18 5.28 15.30
CA PRO A 268 6.58 5.70 15.22
C PRO A 268 7.57 4.54 15.42
N ALA A 269 7.29 3.62 16.36
CA ALA A 269 8.16 2.46 16.57
C ALA A 269 8.14 1.50 15.36
N LEU A 270 6.97 1.25 14.79
CA LEU A 270 6.84 0.46 13.57
C LEU A 270 7.61 1.11 12.41
N CYS A 271 7.39 2.40 12.16
CA CYS A 271 8.07 3.16 11.10
C CYS A 271 9.60 3.14 11.28
N GLY A 272 10.07 3.43 12.50
CA GLY A 272 11.51 3.49 12.77
C GLY A 272 12.19 2.12 12.70
N VAL A 273 11.53 1.04 13.14
CA VAL A 273 12.05 -0.33 13.00
C VAL A 273 12.11 -0.72 11.52
N LEU A 274 11.07 -0.47 10.75
CA LEU A 274 11.05 -0.77 9.32
C LEU A 274 12.13 0.01 8.56
N ALA A 275 12.28 1.30 8.82
CA ALA A 275 13.31 2.14 8.19
C ALA A 275 14.76 1.69 8.48
N ARG A 276 14.98 1.02 9.63
CA ARG A 276 16.30 0.51 10.04
C ARG A 276 16.52 -0.96 9.68
N SER A 277 15.49 -1.63 9.19
CA SER A 277 15.60 -3.05 8.85
C SER A 277 16.49 -3.26 7.61
N ALA A 278 17.31 -4.27 7.68
CA ALA A 278 18.12 -4.74 6.58
C ALA A 278 17.25 -5.39 5.50
N ILE A 279 16.21 -6.06 5.95
CA ILE A 279 15.25 -6.74 5.09
C ILE A 279 13.90 -6.86 5.80
N PHE A 280 12.84 -6.87 5.02
CA PHE A 280 11.49 -7.20 5.48
C PHE A 280 11.02 -8.49 4.78
N VAL A 281 10.42 -9.40 5.54
CA VAL A 281 9.78 -10.60 4.99
C VAL A 281 8.34 -10.70 5.53
N GLY A 282 7.38 -10.85 4.65
CA GLY A 282 5.99 -10.95 5.11
C GLY A 282 4.97 -11.14 4.00
N ASN A 283 3.73 -11.30 4.43
CA ASN A 283 2.59 -11.35 3.52
C ASN A 283 2.32 -9.97 2.91
N ASP A 284 1.48 -9.92 1.86
CA ASP A 284 0.92 -8.68 1.36
C ASP A 284 0.08 -7.99 2.45
N SER A 285 0.64 -6.92 3.02
CA SER A 285 0.10 -6.24 4.22
C SER A 285 0.63 -4.82 4.37
N GLY A 286 -0.04 -4.00 5.20
CA GLY A 286 0.37 -2.62 5.50
C GLY A 286 1.85 -2.44 5.88
N PRO A 287 2.41 -3.21 6.83
CA PRO A 287 3.83 -3.13 7.21
C PRO A 287 4.79 -3.37 6.04
N ARG A 288 4.45 -4.23 5.06
CA ARG A 288 5.27 -4.41 3.87
C ARG A 288 5.32 -3.14 3.01
N HIS A 289 4.18 -2.50 2.80
CA HIS A 289 4.13 -1.25 2.04
C HIS A 289 4.87 -0.12 2.74
N LEU A 290 4.79 -0.05 4.07
CA LEU A 290 5.60 0.88 4.89
C LEU A 290 7.09 0.61 4.72
N ALA A 291 7.55 -0.65 4.82
CA ALA A 291 8.95 -1.02 4.64
C ALA A 291 9.47 -0.52 3.28
N ARG A 292 8.71 -0.75 2.20
CA ARG A 292 9.03 -0.24 0.86
C ARG A 292 9.13 1.28 0.81
N ALA A 293 8.18 1.97 1.42
CA ALA A 293 8.17 3.43 1.44
C ALA A 293 9.39 4.03 2.15
N PHE A 294 9.96 3.33 3.14
CA PHE A 294 11.23 3.67 3.78
C PHE A 294 12.47 3.18 3.01
N GLY A 295 12.29 2.50 1.88
CA GLY A 295 13.39 1.98 1.06
C GLY A 295 14.00 0.68 1.58
N THR A 296 13.38 0.01 2.54
CA THR A 296 13.80 -1.30 3.05
C THR A 296 13.56 -2.38 1.99
N PRO A 297 14.54 -3.21 1.65
CA PRO A 297 14.35 -4.35 0.78
C PRO A 297 13.28 -5.30 1.29
N THR A 298 12.40 -5.82 0.42
CA THR A 298 11.28 -6.66 0.85
C THR A 298 11.20 -7.97 0.08
N VAL A 299 10.91 -9.06 0.80
CA VAL A 299 10.45 -10.33 0.25
C VAL A 299 8.97 -10.48 0.61
N GLY A 300 8.11 -10.34 -0.38
CA GLY A 300 6.66 -10.36 -0.22
C GLY A 300 6.04 -11.68 -0.69
N ILE A 301 5.18 -12.25 0.16
CA ILE A 301 4.40 -13.45 -0.16
C ILE A 301 3.00 -13.01 -0.57
N PHE A 302 2.63 -13.32 -1.81
CA PHE A 302 1.41 -12.84 -2.44
C PHE A 302 0.49 -13.97 -2.89
N TRP A 303 -0.78 -13.71 -2.82
CA TRP A 303 -1.79 -14.41 -3.59
C TRP A 303 -2.01 -13.71 -4.94
N ILE A 304 -2.26 -14.46 -6.02
CA ILE A 304 -2.46 -13.91 -7.37
C ILE A 304 -3.52 -12.81 -7.41
N GLY A 305 -4.62 -12.95 -6.66
CA GLY A 305 -5.69 -11.97 -6.59
C GLY A 305 -5.29 -10.61 -6.01
N ASN A 306 -4.12 -10.50 -5.36
CA ASN A 306 -3.64 -9.26 -4.77
C ASN A 306 -2.42 -8.65 -5.50
N VAL A 307 -1.62 -9.48 -6.17
CA VAL A 307 -0.36 -9.00 -6.76
C VAL A 307 -0.60 -7.95 -7.85
N ILE A 308 -1.69 -8.08 -8.60
CA ILE A 308 -2.04 -7.11 -9.65
C ILE A 308 -2.32 -5.74 -9.04
N ASN A 309 -3.02 -5.70 -7.91
CA ASN A 309 -3.46 -4.46 -7.27
C ASN A 309 -2.35 -3.83 -6.40
N ALA A 310 -1.51 -4.65 -5.76
CA ALA A 310 -0.62 -4.23 -4.68
C ALA A 310 0.82 -4.72 -4.80
N GLY A 311 1.20 -5.39 -5.88
CA GLY A 311 2.59 -5.82 -6.12
C GLY A 311 3.55 -4.63 -6.25
N PRO A 312 4.86 -4.83 -6.11
CA PRO A 312 5.83 -3.80 -6.43
C PRO A 312 5.89 -3.54 -7.94
N LEU A 313 6.14 -2.30 -8.34
CA LEU A 313 6.34 -1.96 -9.75
C LEU A 313 7.76 -2.26 -10.24
N GLY A 314 8.72 -2.37 -9.32
CA GLY A 314 10.12 -2.65 -9.63
C GLY A 314 10.69 -3.83 -8.84
N ARG A 315 11.87 -4.32 -9.26
CA ARG A 315 12.56 -5.45 -8.63
C ARG A 315 13.84 -5.07 -7.90
N ALA A 316 14.30 -3.83 -7.98
CA ALA A 316 15.59 -3.43 -7.44
C ALA A 316 15.75 -3.77 -5.94
N ARG A 317 14.66 -3.61 -5.17
CA ARG A 317 14.62 -3.87 -3.72
C ARG A 317 13.47 -4.78 -3.30
N ASP A 318 12.75 -5.36 -4.25
CA ASP A 318 11.55 -6.15 -3.98
C ASP A 318 11.64 -7.52 -4.63
N ARG A 319 11.25 -8.56 -3.89
CA ARG A 319 11.01 -9.90 -4.40
C ARG A 319 9.57 -10.29 -4.12
N VAL A 320 8.94 -10.90 -5.11
CA VAL A 320 7.55 -11.34 -5.05
C VAL A 320 7.51 -12.85 -5.25
N LEU A 321 7.04 -13.52 -4.24
CA LEU A 321 6.76 -14.95 -4.28
C LEU A 321 5.25 -15.13 -4.31
N MET A 322 4.73 -15.60 -5.43
CA MET A 322 3.30 -15.63 -5.70
C MET A 322 2.74 -17.03 -5.71
N SER A 323 1.59 -17.21 -5.06
CA SER A 323 0.75 -18.39 -5.21
C SER A 323 -0.28 -18.18 -6.32
N TRP A 324 -0.40 -19.18 -7.20
CA TRP A 324 -1.35 -19.20 -8.31
C TRP A 324 -2.70 -19.84 -7.95
N THR A 325 -3.04 -19.92 -6.66
CA THR A 325 -4.33 -20.46 -6.19
C THR A 325 -5.46 -19.53 -6.63
N THR A 326 -6.25 -19.92 -7.61
CA THR A 326 -7.41 -19.16 -8.11
C THR A 326 -8.71 -19.63 -7.47
N ALA A 327 -8.81 -20.91 -7.12
CA ALA A 327 -9.99 -21.49 -6.50
C ALA A 327 -9.76 -21.83 -5.01
N CYS A 328 -10.80 -21.70 -4.22
CA CYS A 328 -10.76 -22.11 -2.80
C CYS A 328 -10.41 -23.61 -2.69
N PRO A 329 -9.37 -24.01 -1.94
CA PRO A 329 -9.00 -25.43 -1.79
C PRO A 329 -10.07 -26.31 -1.14
N VAL A 330 -11.08 -25.73 -0.50
CA VAL A 330 -12.15 -26.46 0.22
C VAL A 330 -13.43 -26.56 -0.62
N CYS A 331 -13.93 -25.47 -1.17
CA CYS A 331 -15.23 -25.46 -1.88
C CYS A 331 -15.09 -25.22 -3.39
N HIS A 332 -13.88 -25.11 -3.92
CA HIS A 332 -13.55 -24.93 -5.34
C HIS A 332 -14.18 -23.71 -6.01
N ARG A 333 -14.75 -22.77 -5.22
CA ARG A 333 -15.24 -21.50 -5.75
C ARG A 333 -14.07 -20.69 -6.33
N ASP A 334 -14.28 -20.10 -7.48
CA ASP A 334 -13.34 -19.10 -8.00
C ASP A 334 -13.25 -17.92 -7.04
N CYS A 335 -12.04 -17.59 -6.61
CA CYS A 335 -11.76 -16.51 -5.67
C CYS A 335 -11.11 -15.30 -6.34
N THR A 336 -10.93 -15.35 -7.67
CA THR A 336 -10.41 -14.26 -8.48
C THR A 336 -11.52 -13.47 -9.18
N ASP A 337 -12.75 -13.97 -9.20
CA ASP A 337 -13.92 -13.26 -9.68
C ASP A 337 -14.39 -12.26 -8.61
N GLU A 338 -14.26 -10.96 -8.91
CA GLU A 338 -14.60 -9.87 -8.01
C GLU A 338 -16.11 -9.68 -7.79
N GLU A 339 -16.93 -10.20 -8.69
CA GLU A 339 -18.39 -10.12 -8.61
C GLU A 339 -18.96 -11.20 -7.66
N LEU A 340 -18.20 -12.26 -7.42
CA LEU A 340 -18.63 -13.32 -6.54
C LEU A 340 -18.40 -12.98 -5.05
N PRO A 341 -19.34 -13.30 -4.17
CA PRO A 341 -19.13 -13.11 -2.74
C PRO A 341 -17.98 -13.99 -2.24
N ARG A 342 -17.19 -13.45 -1.32
CA ARG A 342 -16.11 -14.18 -0.64
C ARG A 342 -16.63 -15.51 -0.07
N CYS A 343 -15.92 -16.60 -0.30
CA CYS A 343 -16.25 -17.89 0.33
C CYS A 343 -15.93 -17.84 1.84
N PRO A 344 -16.62 -18.63 2.68
CA PRO A 344 -16.48 -18.58 4.15
C PRO A 344 -15.18 -19.23 4.66
N HIS A 345 -14.37 -19.86 3.80
CA HIS A 345 -13.19 -20.60 4.23
C HIS A 345 -11.98 -19.69 4.39
N ASP A 346 -11.30 -19.83 5.53
CA ASP A 346 -10.11 -19.03 5.90
C ASP A 346 -8.79 -19.81 5.75
N VAL A 347 -8.77 -20.81 4.85
CA VAL A 347 -7.55 -21.57 4.55
C VAL A 347 -6.53 -20.72 3.76
N SER A 348 -5.25 -20.94 4.04
CA SER A 348 -4.19 -20.20 3.36
C SER A 348 -4.14 -20.51 1.87
N PHE A 349 -4.24 -19.49 1.03
CA PHE A 349 -4.05 -19.58 -0.42
C PHE A 349 -2.57 -19.47 -0.84
N VAL A 350 -1.71 -19.05 0.09
CA VAL A 350 -0.28 -18.84 -0.15
C VAL A 350 0.59 -19.94 0.44
N ALA A 351 0.00 -21.00 1.00
CA ALA A 351 0.72 -22.13 1.58
C ALA A 351 1.65 -22.86 0.58
N GLY A 352 1.40 -22.75 -0.74
CA GLY A 352 2.23 -23.34 -1.79
C GLY A 352 3.61 -22.67 -1.99
N VAL A 353 3.81 -21.44 -1.51
CA VAL A 353 5.10 -20.73 -1.60
C VAL A 353 6.17 -21.49 -0.79
N ARG A 354 7.31 -21.84 -1.41
CA ARG A 354 8.34 -22.67 -0.79
C ARG A 354 9.32 -21.80 0.01
N THR A 355 9.75 -22.27 1.18
CA THR A 355 10.77 -21.59 2.01
C THR A 355 12.12 -21.46 1.32
N ALA A 356 12.48 -22.44 0.48
CA ALA A 356 13.73 -22.38 -0.29
C ALA A 356 13.79 -21.19 -1.25
N ASP A 357 12.66 -20.82 -1.86
CA ASP A 357 12.60 -19.66 -2.75
C ASP A 357 12.68 -18.36 -1.94
N VAL A 358 12.02 -18.31 -0.77
CA VAL A 358 12.10 -17.15 0.14
C VAL A 358 13.53 -16.93 0.64
N ARG A 359 14.24 -17.99 1.03
CA ARG A 359 15.65 -17.94 1.47
C ARG A 359 16.55 -17.39 0.36
N ARG A 360 16.47 -17.94 -0.85
CA ARG A 360 17.25 -17.48 -2.01
C ARG A 360 17.04 -15.98 -2.25
N ASP A 361 15.79 -15.51 -2.20
CA ASP A 361 15.46 -14.12 -2.45
C ASP A 361 15.92 -13.18 -1.30
N ILE A 362 15.98 -13.68 -0.06
CA ILE A 362 16.60 -12.97 1.08
C ILE A 362 18.10 -12.81 0.83
N ASP A 363 18.78 -13.92 0.49
CA ASP A 363 20.22 -13.95 0.26
C ASP A 363 20.60 -13.01 -0.87
N ASP A 364 19.90 -13.07 -2.00
CA ASP A 364 20.08 -12.18 -3.15
C ASP A 364 19.94 -10.69 -2.76
N LEU A 365 18.94 -10.32 -1.96
CA LEU A 365 18.77 -8.92 -1.51
C LEU A 365 19.81 -8.46 -0.49
N LEU A 366 20.38 -9.36 0.31
CA LEU A 366 21.41 -9.02 1.30
C LEU A 366 22.80 -8.91 0.67
N GLU A 367 23.08 -9.66 -0.40
CA GLU A 367 24.37 -9.65 -1.12
C GLU A 367 24.51 -8.41 -2.04
N HIS A 368 23.40 -7.87 -2.54
CA HIS A 368 23.39 -6.75 -3.48
C HIS A 368 23.07 -5.39 -2.81
N ARG A 369 23.40 -5.26 -1.54
CA ARG A 369 23.21 -4.04 -0.74
C ARG A 369 24.22 -2.95 -0.99
#